data_79938ab547276fd6387ae63a6b1fbf97
#
_entry.id   79938ab547276fd6387ae63a6b1fbf97
#
_cell.length_a   1.000
_cell.length_b   1.000
_cell.length_c   1.000
_cell.angle_alpha   90.00
_cell.angle_beta   90.00
_cell.angle_gamma   90.00
#
_symmetry.space_group_name_H-M   'P 1'
#
loop_
_entity.id
_entity.type
_entity.pdbx_description
1 polymer ?
#
loop_
_entity_poly.entity_id
_entity_poly.type
_entity_poly.pdbx_seq_one_letter_code
_entity_poly.pdbx_strand_id
1 'polypeptide(L)'
;MKNEQEILNAFRENPDMMTILTIIRDLGLKDSWLAAGSVRNFIWNLLSDKSPFDRETDVDVIFFDPDVSYEETVSLEKKLREDYPQYQWELKNQVYMHLHSPHTVPYTSSRDAMSKYPERCTAIGLRLHADATLELFAPYGLEDIFNFHVSPTPHFLDNEDRMKLYQERLSKKNWQEKWKNLTFSKNLRKV
;
A
#
# COMPACT_ATOMS: atom_id res chain seq x y z
N MET A 1 8.55 17.90 6.14
CA MET A 1 7.49 17.47 5.20
C MET A 1 6.21 17.32 5.99
N LYS A 2 5.21 18.10 5.69
CA LYS A 2 4.01 18.21 6.54
C LYS A 2 2.69 18.22 5.78
N ASN A 3 2.70 18.13 4.45
CA ASN A 3 1.48 18.15 3.66
C ASN A 3 1.55 17.27 2.41
N GLU A 4 0.41 17.01 1.83
CA GLU A 4 0.26 16.17 0.65
C GLU A 4 1.08 16.65 -0.55
N GLN A 5 1.13 17.98 -0.79
CA GLN A 5 1.85 18.53 -1.93
C GLN A 5 3.36 18.28 -1.84
N GLU A 6 3.92 18.39 -0.66
CA GLU A 6 5.35 18.09 -0.44
C GLU A 6 5.66 16.61 -0.70
N ILE A 7 4.75 15.71 -0.31
CA ILE A 7 4.87 14.28 -0.61
C ILE A 7 4.81 14.03 -2.11
N LEU A 8 3.84 14.61 -2.81
CA LEU A 8 3.72 14.46 -4.26
C LEU A 8 4.96 14.98 -4.99
N ASN A 9 5.51 16.09 -4.54
CA ASN A 9 6.77 16.62 -5.09
C ASN A 9 7.93 15.65 -4.86
N ALA A 10 8.04 15.04 -3.70
CA ALA A 10 9.08 14.06 -3.39
C ALA A 10 8.98 12.82 -4.27
N PHE A 11 7.78 12.33 -4.56
CA PHE A 11 7.57 11.24 -5.51
C PHE A 11 8.03 11.62 -6.93
N ARG A 12 7.67 12.81 -7.40
CA ARG A 12 8.06 13.29 -8.72
C ARG A 12 9.57 13.43 -8.90
N GLU A 13 10.27 13.79 -7.85
CA GLU A 13 11.72 13.97 -7.86
C GLU A 13 12.49 12.65 -7.78
N ASN A 14 11.82 11.54 -7.46
CA ASN A 14 12.47 10.24 -7.33
C ASN A 14 12.37 9.45 -8.64
N PRO A 15 13.50 9.18 -9.32
CA PRO A 15 13.49 8.48 -10.61
C PRO A 15 12.92 7.07 -10.56
N ASP A 16 13.24 6.28 -9.53
CA ASP A 16 12.71 4.92 -9.39
C ASP A 16 11.20 4.92 -9.21
N MET A 17 10.69 5.81 -8.35
CA MET A 17 9.26 5.93 -8.11
C MET A 17 8.51 6.33 -9.39
N MET A 18 9.01 7.29 -10.14
CA MET A 18 8.38 7.70 -11.40
C MET A 18 8.48 6.62 -12.48
N THR A 19 9.56 5.86 -12.52
CA THR A 19 9.69 4.69 -13.41
C THR A 19 8.63 3.65 -13.07
N ILE A 20 8.48 3.29 -11.81
CA ILE A 20 7.46 2.33 -11.35
C ILE A 20 6.06 2.79 -11.71
N LEU A 21 5.71 4.03 -11.41
CA LEU A 21 4.39 4.59 -11.70
C LEU A 21 4.09 4.63 -13.19
N THR A 22 5.08 4.92 -14.01
CA THR A 22 4.97 4.90 -15.48
C THR A 22 4.71 3.48 -15.98
N ILE A 23 5.43 2.49 -15.46
CA ILE A 23 5.22 1.08 -15.80
C ILE A 23 3.80 0.65 -15.44
N ILE A 24 3.33 0.96 -14.23
CA ILE A 24 1.97 0.62 -13.79
C ILE A 24 0.92 1.24 -14.72
N ARG A 25 1.06 2.52 -15.03
CA ARG A 25 0.15 3.22 -15.95
C ARG A 25 0.11 2.53 -17.31
N ASP A 26 1.26 2.20 -17.86
CA ASP A 26 1.40 1.66 -19.21
C ASP A 26 0.95 0.20 -19.31
N LEU A 27 0.80 -0.52 -18.19
CA LEU A 27 0.16 -1.83 -18.16
C LEU A 27 -1.32 -1.77 -18.56
N GLY A 28 -1.97 -0.62 -18.38
CA GLY A 28 -3.37 -0.44 -18.74
C GLY A 28 -4.37 -1.28 -17.93
N LEU A 29 -3.99 -1.74 -16.73
CA LEU A 29 -4.87 -2.49 -15.86
C LEU A 29 -5.97 -1.60 -15.27
N LYS A 30 -7.15 -2.17 -15.11
CA LYS A 30 -8.32 -1.44 -14.62
C LYS A 30 -8.16 -1.09 -13.13
N ASP A 31 -8.39 0.19 -12.79
CA ASP A 31 -8.36 0.70 -11.41
C ASP A 31 -7.04 0.38 -10.69
N SER A 32 -5.91 0.57 -11.37
CA SER A 32 -4.59 0.22 -10.84
C SER A 32 -3.99 1.33 -9.96
N TRP A 33 -3.26 0.90 -8.93
CA TRP A 33 -2.57 1.76 -7.97
C TRP A 33 -1.26 1.12 -7.54
N LEU A 34 -0.27 1.95 -7.24
CA LEU A 34 0.81 1.58 -6.34
C LEU A 34 0.30 1.75 -4.91
N ALA A 35 0.45 0.74 -4.05
CA ALA A 35 -0.27 0.74 -2.77
C ALA A 35 0.59 0.35 -1.58
N ALA A 36 0.03 0.62 -0.40
CA ALA A 36 0.48 0.08 0.88
C ALA A 36 1.94 0.42 1.21
N GLY A 37 2.73 -0.59 1.56
CA GLY A 37 4.12 -0.42 1.99
C GLY A 37 5.01 0.27 0.97
N SER A 38 4.73 0.14 -0.32
CA SER A 38 5.48 0.82 -1.37
C SER A 38 5.41 2.35 -1.24
N VAL A 39 4.27 2.88 -0.81
CA VAL A 39 4.04 4.31 -0.61
C VAL A 39 4.41 4.73 0.80
N ARG A 40 3.93 4.01 1.80
CA ARG A 40 4.18 4.29 3.23
C ARG A 40 5.68 4.29 3.55
N ASN A 41 6.40 3.27 3.13
CA ASN A 41 7.83 3.12 3.44
C ASN A 41 8.68 4.22 2.81
N PHE A 42 8.32 4.65 1.60
CA PHE A 42 8.96 5.79 0.95
C PHE A 42 8.87 7.03 1.81
N ILE A 43 7.68 7.33 2.34
CA ILE A 43 7.45 8.50 3.20
C ILE A 43 8.23 8.36 4.52
N TRP A 44 8.17 7.21 5.15
CA TRP A 44 8.91 6.97 6.40
C TRP A 44 10.43 7.07 6.22
N ASN A 45 10.96 6.56 5.11
CA ASN A 45 12.38 6.70 4.79
C ASN A 45 12.76 8.17 4.60
N LEU A 46 11.95 8.92 3.88
CA LEU A 46 12.18 10.34 3.64
C LEU A 46 12.17 11.13 4.95
N LEU A 47 11.22 10.86 5.84
CA LEU A 47 11.11 11.49 7.16
C LEU A 47 12.23 11.05 8.13
N SER A 48 12.91 9.97 7.84
CA SER A 48 14.00 9.41 8.64
C SER A 48 15.38 9.71 8.07
N ASP A 49 15.48 10.64 7.12
CA ASP A 49 16.72 11.02 6.43
C ASP A 49 17.44 9.81 5.78
N LYS A 50 16.65 8.85 5.34
CA LYS A 50 17.12 7.68 4.56
C LYS A 50 16.85 7.91 3.08
N SER A 51 17.51 7.11 2.22
CA SER A 51 17.13 7.04 0.81
C SER A 51 15.66 6.66 0.69
N PRO A 52 14.81 7.48 0.06
CA PRO A 52 13.36 7.27 0.09
C PRO A 52 12.94 5.96 -0.56
N PHE A 53 13.53 5.64 -1.72
CA PHE A 53 13.24 4.40 -2.41
C PHE A 53 14.23 3.31 -1.97
N ASP A 54 13.68 2.19 -1.47
CA ASP A 54 14.43 1.01 -1.08
C ASP A 54 14.06 -0.15 -2.03
N ARG A 55 15.04 -0.65 -2.78
CA ARG A 55 14.84 -1.73 -3.75
C ARG A 55 14.44 -3.07 -3.12
N GLU A 56 14.66 -3.24 -1.84
CA GLU A 56 14.24 -4.43 -1.09
C GLU A 56 12.77 -4.36 -0.64
N THR A 57 12.15 -3.18 -0.72
CA THR A 57 10.72 -3.02 -0.45
C THR A 57 9.90 -3.60 -1.60
N ASP A 58 8.88 -4.39 -1.27
CA ASP A 58 7.93 -4.89 -2.25
C ASP A 58 7.24 -3.73 -2.98
N VAL A 59 7.12 -3.85 -4.29
CA VAL A 59 6.35 -2.92 -5.13
C VAL A 59 4.95 -3.50 -5.29
N ASP A 60 4.04 -3.06 -4.43
CA ASP A 60 2.67 -3.55 -4.36
C ASP A 60 1.80 -2.85 -5.40
N VAL A 61 1.54 -3.54 -6.50
CA VAL A 61 0.62 -3.09 -7.55
C VAL A 61 -0.71 -3.77 -7.37
N ILE A 62 -1.75 -2.99 -7.16
CA ILE A 62 -3.12 -3.49 -7.07
C ILE A 62 -3.93 -3.01 -8.26
N PHE A 63 -4.94 -3.76 -8.61
CA PHE A 63 -5.93 -3.39 -9.61
C PHE A 63 -7.25 -4.09 -9.30
N PHE A 64 -8.32 -3.71 -9.98
CA PHE A 64 -9.63 -4.30 -9.78
C PHE A 64 -10.28 -4.56 -11.13
N ASP A 65 -10.31 -5.82 -11.54
CA ASP A 65 -10.93 -6.23 -12.79
C ASP A 65 -11.53 -7.63 -12.68
N PRO A 66 -12.89 -7.74 -12.61
CA PRO A 66 -13.56 -9.04 -12.56
C PRO A 66 -13.32 -9.92 -13.79
N ASP A 67 -12.92 -9.33 -14.92
CA ASP A 67 -12.69 -10.06 -16.18
C ASP A 67 -11.26 -10.62 -16.28
N VAL A 68 -10.39 -10.33 -15.30
CA VAL A 68 -9.02 -10.87 -15.24
C VAL A 68 -8.98 -11.97 -14.18
N SER A 69 -8.62 -13.19 -14.60
CA SER A 69 -8.56 -14.34 -13.70
C SER A 69 -7.35 -14.28 -12.76
N TYR A 70 -7.38 -15.11 -11.72
CA TYR A 70 -6.24 -15.28 -10.82
C TYR A 70 -4.99 -15.74 -11.58
N GLU A 71 -5.14 -16.72 -12.47
CA GLU A 71 -4.04 -17.29 -13.28
C GLU A 71 -3.46 -16.24 -14.24
N GLU A 72 -4.29 -15.43 -14.87
CA GLU A 72 -3.84 -14.32 -15.72
C GLU A 72 -3.04 -13.31 -14.90
N THR A 73 -3.46 -13.01 -13.67
CA THR A 73 -2.74 -12.10 -12.77
C THR A 73 -1.36 -12.65 -12.42
N VAL A 74 -1.25 -13.94 -12.12
CA VAL A 74 0.04 -14.60 -11.83
C VAL A 74 0.97 -14.51 -13.05
N SER A 75 0.43 -14.72 -14.25
CA SER A 75 1.21 -14.61 -15.50
C SER A 75 1.71 -13.19 -15.75
N LEU A 76 0.86 -12.18 -15.48
CA LEU A 76 1.23 -10.77 -15.60
C LEU A 76 2.33 -10.39 -14.60
N GLU A 77 2.23 -10.86 -13.37
CA GLU A 77 3.26 -10.61 -12.34
C GLU A 77 4.61 -11.21 -12.76
N LYS A 78 4.58 -12.45 -13.27
CA LYS A 78 5.79 -13.12 -13.77
C LYS A 78 6.44 -12.30 -14.89
N LYS A 79 5.64 -11.80 -15.81
CA LYS A 79 6.14 -10.95 -16.91
C LYS A 79 6.75 -9.64 -16.41
N LEU A 80 6.13 -9.00 -15.43
CA LEU A 80 6.70 -7.81 -14.79
C LEU A 80 8.07 -8.08 -14.19
N ARG A 81 8.22 -9.20 -13.49
CA ARG A 81 9.49 -9.60 -12.87
C ARG A 81 10.56 -9.93 -13.90
N GLU A 82 10.18 -10.48 -15.03
CA GLU A 82 11.10 -10.76 -16.15
C GLU A 82 11.53 -9.48 -16.88
N ASP A 83 10.57 -8.57 -17.13
CA ASP A 83 10.82 -7.34 -17.89
C ASP A 83 11.54 -6.27 -17.08
N TYR A 84 11.29 -6.23 -15.75
CA TYR A 84 11.83 -5.21 -14.84
C TYR A 84 12.36 -5.86 -13.55
N PRO A 85 13.42 -6.67 -13.64
CA PRO A 85 13.91 -7.48 -12.51
C PRO A 85 14.55 -6.68 -11.36
N GLN A 86 14.78 -5.37 -11.57
CA GLN A 86 15.34 -4.48 -10.55
C GLN A 86 14.36 -4.13 -9.43
N TYR A 87 13.07 -4.44 -9.59
CA TYR A 87 12.03 -4.15 -8.59
C TYR A 87 11.37 -5.44 -8.08
N GLN A 88 10.93 -5.41 -6.82
CA GLN A 88 10.28 -6.55 -6.15
C GLN A 88 8.76 -6.51 -6.38
N TRP A 89 8.31 -6.83 -7.58
CA TRP A 89 6.90 -6.73 -7.97
C TRP A 89 6.00 -7.73 -7.24
N GLU A 90 4.91 -7.22 -6.69
CA GLU A 90 3.75 -7.96 -6.21
C GLU A 90 2.51 -7.42 -6.91
N LEU A 91 1.87 -8.23 -7.74
CA LEU A 91 0.67 -7.83 -8.49
C LEU A 91 -0.55 -8.61 -7.99
N LYS A 92 -1.57 -7.89 -7.52
CA LYS A 92 -2.76 -8.50 -6.95
C LYS A 92 -4.04 -7.86 -7.48
N ASN A 93 -4.94 -8.69 -8.01
CA ASN A 93 -6.30 -8.30 -8.37
C ASN A 93 -7.17 -8.29 -7.10
N GLN A 94 -7.69 -7.14 -6.72
CA GLN A 94 -8.43 -6.97 -5.48
C GLN A 94 -9.80 -7.69 -5.48
N VAL A 95 -10.28 -8.12 -6.62
CA VAL A 95 -11.49 -8.96 -6.74
C VAL A 95 -11.40 -10.21 -5.86
N TYR A 96 -10.19 -10.78 -5.69
CA TYR A 96 -9.97 -12.03 -4.96
C TYR A 96 -9.44 -11.83 -3.54
N MET A 97 -9.04 -10.62 -3.16
CA MET A 97 -8.23 -10.41 -1.95
C MET A 97 -9.03 -10.37 -0.66
N HIS A 98 -10.34 -10.20 -0.71
CA HIS A 98 -11.21 -10.27 0.47
C HIS A 98 -11.12 -11.62 1.21
N LEU A 99 -10.74 -12.68 0.50
CA LEU A 99 -10.59 -14.03 1.07
C LEU A 99 -9.48 -14.11 2.14
N HIS A 100 -8.55 -13.16 2.14
CA HIS A 100 -7.45 -13.08 3.11
C HIS A 100 -7.82 -12.26 4.36
N SER A 101 -9.02 -11.72 4.42
CA SER A 101 -9.51 -10.92 5.54
C SER A 101 -10.75 -11.60 6.15
N PRO A 102 -10.74 -11.98 7.44
CA PRO A 102 -11.85 -12.68 8.06
C PRO A 102 -13.18 -11.91 7.95
N HIS A 103 -14.24 -12.63 7.64
CA HIS A 103 -15.63 -12.10 7.59
C HIS A 103 -15.79 -10.87 6.67
N THR A 104 -15.01 -10.81 5.60
CA THR A 104 -15.00 -9.69 4.66
C THR A 104 -15.74 -10.08 3.38
N VAL A 105 -16.71 -9.24 3.00
CA VAL A 105 -17.40 -9.38 1.71
C VAL A 105 -16.49 -8.96 0.56
N PRO A 106 -16.76 -9.39 -0.69
CA PRO A 106 -15.95 -8.96 -1.83
C PRO A 106 -15.83 -7.45 -1.92
N TYR A 107 -14.63 -6.97 -2.23
CA TYR A 107 -14.40 -5.54 -2.46
C TYR A 107 -15.07 -5.07 -3.75
N THR A 108 -15.44 -3.80 -3.80
CA THR A 108 -16.13 -3.20 -4.94
C THR A 108 -15.20 -2.40 -5.85
N SER A 109 -14.00 -2.09 -5.38
CA SER A 109 -12.98 -1.29 -6.09
C SER A 109 -11.63 -1.42 -5.40
N SER A 110 -10.57 -0.93 -6.04
CA SER A 110 -9.26 -0.82 -5.40
C SER A 110 -9.28 0.12 -4.19
N ARG A 111 -10.01 1.24 -4.27
CA ARG A 111 -10.16 2.15 -3.12
C ARG A 111 -10.89 1.49 -1.97
N ASP A 112 -11.94 0.73 -2.23
CA ASP A 112 -12.64 -0.03 -1.20
C ASP A 112 -11.69 -1.01 -0.50
N ALA A 113 -10.90 -1.75 -1.27
CA ALA A 113 -9.92 -2.68 -0.73
C ALA A 113 -8.86 -1.98 0.15
N MET A 114 -8.26 -0.89 -0.36
CA MET A 114 -7.25 -0.14 0.39
C MET A 114 -7.79 0.42 1.71
N SER A 115 -9.04 0.89 1.73
CA SER A 115 -9.68 1.43 2.94
C SER A 115 -9.90 0.38 4.02
N LYS A 116 -9.82 -0.90 3.67
CA LYS A 116 -10.04 -2.06 4.54
C LYS A 116 -8.75 -2.85 4.83
N TYR A 117 -7.59 -2.29 4.52
CA TYR A 117 -6.31 -2.88 4.90
C TYR A 117 -6.13 -2.86 6.43
N PRO A 118 -5.20 -3.66 6.98
CA PRO A 118 -5.09 -3.78 8.43
C PRO A 118 -4.78 -2.48 9.16
N GLU A 119 -3.80 -1.71 8.70
CA GLU A 119 -3.33 -0.50 9.36
C GLU A 119 -3.75 0.76 8.59
N ARG A 120 -4.11 1.82 9.30
CA ARG A 120 -4.46 3.10 8.68
C ARG A 120 -3.31 3.67 7.85
N CYS A 121 -2.08 3.54 8.31
CA CYS A 121 -0.90 3.96 7.57
C CYS A 121 -0.60 3.11 6.32
N THR A 122 -1.20 1.92 6.22
CA THR A 122 -1.08 1.02 5.06
C THR A 122 -2.21 1.25 4.05
N ALA A 123 -3.30 1.90 4.46
CA ALA A 123 -4.42 2.27 3.61
C ALA A 123 -4.08 3.52 2.79
N ILE A 124 -3.18 3.35 1.83
CA ILE A 124 -2.65 4.44 1.01
C ILE A 124 -2.32 3.94 -0.40
N GLY A 125 -2.57 4.77 -1.40
CA GLY A 125 -2.25 4.47 -2.78
C GLY A 125 -1.82 5.71 -3.55
N LEU A 126 -1.06 5.48 -4.61
CA LEU A 126 -0.55 6.50 -5.51
C LEU A 126 -0.70 6.02 -6.93
N ARG A 127 -1.14 6.89 -7.83
CA ARG A 127 -1.16 6.57 -9.26
C ARG A 127 -0.81 7.75 -10.15
N LEU A 128 -0.25 7.44 -11.30
CA LEU A 128 0.07 8.37 -12.35
C LEU A 128 -1.01 8.28 -13.43
N HIS A 129 -1.65 9.41 -13.73
CA HIS A 129 -2.64 9.51 -14.81
C HIS A 129 -1.98 9.69 -16.19
N ALA A 130 -2.76 9.50 -17.24
CA ALA A 130 -2.31 9.67 -18.62
C ALA A 130 -1.80 11.10 -18.92
N ASP A 131 -2.34 12.10 -18.24
CA ASP A 131 -1.90 13.50 -18.35
C ASP A 131 -0.69 13.85 -17.48
N ALA A 132 -0.04 12.85 -16.91
CA ALA A 132 1.12 12.95 -16.01
C ALA A 132 0.82 13.56 -14.63
N THR A 133 -0.44 13.73 -14.24
CA THR A 133 -0.78 14.11 -12.86
C THR A 133 -0.68 12.92 -11.91
N LEU A 134 -0.23 13.19 -10.68
CA LEU A 134 -0.23 12.21 -9.60
C LEU A 134 -1.49 12.35 -8.76
N GLU A 135 -2.07 11.22 -8.39
CA GLU A 135 -3.20 11.14 -7.47
C GLU A 135 -2.82 10.31 -6.26
N LEU A 136 -2.99 10.89 -5.07
CA LEU A 136 -2.81 10.20 -3.79
C LEU A 136 -4.17 9.85 -3.21
N PHE A 137 -4.32 8.58 -2.79
CA PHE A 137 -5.50 8.12 -2.05
C PHE A 137 -5.09 7.79 -0.63
N ALA A 138 -5.59 8.55 0.34
CA ALA A 138 -5.32 8.37 1.75
C ALA A 138 -6.62 8.58 2.55
N PRO A 139 -7.49 7.55 2.64
CA PRO A 139 -8.84 7.70 3.21
C PRO A 139 -8.85 8.09 4.67
N TYR A 140 -7.77 7.84 5.41
CA TYR A 140 -7.63 8.20 6.82
C TYR A 140 -6.67 9.36 7.03
N GLY A 141 -6.33 10.09 5.96
CA GLY A 141 -5.36 11.17 6.01
C GLY A 141 -3.91 10.68 6.08
N LEU A 142 -3.00 11.60 6.30
CA LEU A 142 -1.55 11.35 6.33
C LEU A 142 -0.94 11.49 7.73
N GLU A 143 -1.74 11.88 8.71
CA GLU A 143 -1.27 12.20 10.05
C GLU A 143 -0.59 11.00 10.72
N ASP A 144 -1.16 9.81 10.63
CA ASP A 144 -0.57 8.59 11.19
C ASP A 144 0.82 8.33 10.58
N ILE A 145 0.97 8.51 9.27
CA ILE A 145 2.26 8.30 8.58
C ILE A 145 3.26 9.36 9.03
N PHE A 146 2.88 10.63 9.06
CA PHE A 146 3.77 11.72 9.49
C PHE A 146 4.22 11.59 10.93
N ASN A 147 3.38 11.05 11.79
CA ASN A 147 3.67 10.85 13.21
C ASN A 147 4.24 9.47 13.53
N PHE A 148 4.56 8.66 12.53
CA PHE A 148 5.04 7.28 12.72
C PHE A 148 4.11 6.47 13.61
N HIS A 149 2.80 6.64 13.44
CA HIS A 149 1.79 5.97 14.24
C HIS A 149 1.13 4.82 13.48
N VAL A 150 1.02 3.67 14.13
CA VAL A 150 0.36 2.48 13.59
C VAL A 150 -0.89 2.20 14.39
N SER A 151 -2.03 2.22 13.72
CA SER A 151 -3.34 1.92 14.30
C SER A 151 -4.18 1.10 13.32
N PRO A 152 -5.12 0.28 13.81
CA PRO A 152 -5.97 -0.50 12.93
C PRO A 152 -6.99 0.37 12.20
N THR A 153 -7.36 -0.05 10.99
CA THR A 153 -8.46 0.57 10.26
C THR A 153 -9.80 0.29 10.94
N PRO A 154 -10.84 1.10 10.70
CA PRO A 154 -12.18 0.82 11.22
C PRO A 154 -12.69 -0.58 10.87
N HIS A 155 -12.43 -1.05 9.66
CA HIS A 155 -12.80 -2.39 9.22
C HIS A 155 -12.19 -3.48 10.11
N PHE A 156 -10.93 -3.33 10.51
CA PHE A 156 -10.26 -4.29 11.41
C PHE A 156 -10.75 -4.17 12.84
N LEU A 157 -11.00 -2.95 13.33
CA LEU A 157 -11.53 -2.72 14.69
C LEU A 157 -12.91 -3.35 14.92
N ASP A 158 -13.72 -3.49 13.86
CA ASP A 158 -15.09 -3.99 13.95
C ASP A 158 -15.22 -5.50 14.21
N ASN A 159 -14.12 -6.26 14.12
CA ASN A 159 -14.20 -7.71 14.17
C ASN A 159 -13.02 -8.31 14.94
N GLU A 160 -13.31 -9.19 15.89
CA GLU A 160 -12.28 -9.80 16.76
C GLU A 160 -11.28 -10.66 15.98
N ASP A 161 -11.73 -11.41 14.97
CA ASP A 161 -10.85 -12.25 14.15
C ASP A 161 -9.91 -11.40 13.29
N ARG A 162 -10.40 -10.27 12.75
CA ARG A 162 -9.57 -9.31 12.05
C ARG A 162 -8.54 -8.69 12.97
N MET A 163 -8.92 -8.30 14.20
CA MET A 163 -7.98 -7.74 15.17
C MET A 163 -6.92 -8.76 15.61
N LYS A 164 -7.27 -10.03 15.69
CA LYS A 164 -6.32 -11.10 15.94
C LYS A 164 -5.29 -11.22 14.80
N LEU A 165 -5.78 -11.18 13.56
CA LEU A 165 -4.91 -11.15 12.38
C LEU A 165 -4.00 -9.92 12.37
N TYR A 166 -4.53 -8.74 12.71
CA TYR A 166 -3.76 -7.50 12.84
C TYR A 166 -2.60 -7.65 13.83
N GLN A 167 -2.84 -8.22 15.00
CA GLN A 167 -1.81 -8.43 16.01
C GLN A 167 -0.76 -9.44 15.57
N GLU A 168 -1.18 -10.54 14.97
CA GLU A 168 -0.27 -11.55 14.41
C GLU A 168 0.62 -10.95 13.32
N ARG A 169 0.05 -10.13 12.47
CA ARG A 169 0.77 -9.42 11.41
C ARG A 169 1.83 -8.48 11.98
N LEU A 170 1.49 -7.66 12.97
CA LEU A 170 2.43 -6.72 13.59
C LEU A 170 3.56 -7.44 14.31
N SER A 171 3.30 -8.59 14.94
CA SER A 171 4.33 -9.37 15.62
C SER A 171 5.38 -9.95 14.67
N LYS A 172 5.03 -10.12 13.39
CA LYS A 172 5.93 -10.62 12.34
C LYS A 172 6.66 -9.52 11.58
N LYS A 173 6.20 -8.26 11.69
CA LYS A 173 6.80 -7.12 10.99
C LYS A 173 7.89 -6.49 11.85
N ASN A 174 9.07 -6.33 11.28
CA ASN A 174 10.21 -5.71 11.95
C ASN A 174 10.29 -4.21 11.66
N TRP A 175 9.13 -3.54 11.58
CA TRP A 175 9.09 -2.12 11.23
C TRP A 175 9.85 -1.23 12.20
N GLN A 176 9.78 -1.54 13.50
CA GLN A 176 10.42 -0.74 14.55
C GLN A 176 11.96 -0.80 14.48
N GLU A 177 12.52 -1.86 13.90
CA GLU A 177 13.96 -1.94 13.65
C GLU A 177 14.43 -0.96 12.58
N LYS A 178 13.58 -0.75 11.56
CA LYS A 178 13.86 0.20 10.46
C LYS A 178 13.50 1.63 10.83
N TRP A 179 12.40 1.83 11.52
CA TRP A 179 11.86 3.14 11.92
C TRP A 179 11.62 3.17 13.41
N LYS A 180 12.62 3.63 14.14
CA LYS A 180 12.66 3.57 15.62
C LYS A 180 11.61 4.45 16.31
N ASN A 181 11.09 5.46 15.59
CA ASN A 181 10.09 6.40 16.10
C ASN A 181 8.66 5.84 16.03
N LEU A 182 8.46 4.64 15.50
CA LEU A 182 7.14 4.05 15.40
C LEU A 182 6.49 3.85 16.77
N THR A 183 5.23 4.26 16.85
CA THR A 183 4.36 4.01 18.00
C THR A 183 3.14 3.21 17.53
N PHE A 184 2.61 2.39 18.41
CA PHE A 184 1.47 1.54 18.12
C PHE A 184 0.32 1.92 19.05
N SER A 185 -0.89 2.04 18.47
CA SER A 185 -2.07 2.26 19.32
C SER A 185 -2.27 1.08 20.25
N LYS A 186 -2.59 1.37 21.51
CA LYS A 186 -2.97 0.34 22.48
C LYS A 186 -4.27 -0.30 22.01
N ASN A 187 -4.35 -1.65 22.11
CA ASN A 187 -5.61 -2.34 21.90
C ASN A 187 -6.61 -1.86 22.94
N LEU A 188 -7.56 -1.04 22.48
CA LEU A 188 -8.77 -0.81 23.24
C LEU A 188 -9.59 -2.09 23.10
N ARG A 189 -9.37 -3.06 24.02
CA ARG A 189 -10.39 -4.06 24.27
C ARG A 189 -11.63 -3.26 24.65
N LYS A 190 -12.66 -3.34 23.82
CA LYS A 190 -13.99 -2.94 24.27
C LYS A 190 -14.28 -3.81 25.49
N VAL A 191 -14.32 -3.17 26.61
CA VAL A 191 -14.83 -3.76 27.86
C VAL A 191 -16.30 -4.02 27.66
#